data_e0d35a786e241e00979e30e2ac6f6bb4
#
_entry.id   e0d35a786e241e00979e30e2ac6f6bb4
#
_cell.length_a   1.000
_cell.length_b   1.000
_cell.length_c   1.000
_cell.angle_alpha   90.00
_cell.angle_beta   90.00
_cell.angle_gamma   90.00
#
_symmetry.space_group_name_H-M   'P 1'
#
loop_
_entity.id
_entity.type
_entity.pdbx_description
1 polymer ?
#
loop_
_entity_poly.entity_id
_entity_poly.type
_entity_poly.pdbx_seq_one_letter_code
_entity_poly.pdbx_strand_id
1 'polypeptide(L)'
;ESRGLGDVYKRQVLEDDMLTVKEEPRHIIPYAVKGTSFEEHPFFEGSSMRKVGDKYYFVYSSWQNHELCYAVSDYPDHGFTFGGTIVSNGDVGYKGRSFENKLNMTGTTHGSIECIDGQWYVFYHRLTHKSDYSRQACAEKIYIAADGHIDQVEVTSCGLNNGPLVANGTYPAVIACNLTNGHMPHGSNSIYTIEFPNVTNKGEDRFIAEIEDGTLIGYKYFALGGSSTFGVNVRYETDANKVVYEGPVRVDERCENQEQLKDANDLAENVEGYFDICVTEDGESIGRIDIPVSEDISETEWRWCENKVDFPEGVHAVYLVYHGRIKVQLKDIRFR
;
A
#
# COMPACT_ATOMS: atom_id res chain seq x y z
N GLU A 1 -8.67 24.74 22.18
CA GLU A 1 -8.36 24.43 20.79
C GLU A 1 -8.05 22.95 20.67
N SER A 2 -8.93 22.23 20.04
CA SER A 2 -8.59 20.91 19.53
C SER A 2 -7.65 21.12 18.33
N ARG A 3 -6.39 21.18 18.59
CA ARG A 3 -5.39 21.09 17.53
C ARG A 3 -5.32 19.63 17.15
N GLY A 4 -6.16 19.22 16.20
CA GLY A 4 -6.07 17.94 15.56
C GLY A 4 -5.61 16.78 16.47
N LEU A 5 -5.77 15.60 16.06
CA LEU A 5 -5.46 14.37 16.80
C LEU A 5 -3.97 14.22 17.25
N GLY A 6 -3.10 15.19 16.99
CA GLY A 6 -1.69 15.18 17.38
C GLY A 6 -1.40 15.15 18.89
N ASP A 7 -2.39 15.35 19.74
CA ASP A 7 -2.20 15.37 21.19
C ASP A 7 -2.65 14.06 21.89
N VAL A 8 -2.98 13.00 21.16
CA VAL A 8 -3.52 11.73 21.71
C VAL A 8 -2.46 10.83 22.37
N TYR A 9 -1.27 11.32 22.64
CA TYR A 9 -0.27 10.64 23.48
C TYR A 9 -0.53 10.82 24.99
N LYS A 10 -1.64 11.48 25.36
CA LYS A 10 -2.10 11.61 26.73
C LYS A 10 -3.23 10.62 27.02
N ARG A 11 -3.25 10.13 28.24
CA ARG A 11 -4.32 9.31 28.78
C ARG A 11 -4.87 9.92 30.04
N GLN A 12 -6.20 9.83 30.20
CA GLN A 12 -6.92 10.15 31.41
C GLN A 12 -7.48 8.88 32.05
N VAL A 13 -7.54 8.87 33.38
CA VAL A 13 -8.31 7.88 34.11
C VAL A 13 -9.66 8.51 34.42
N LEU A 14 -10.73 7.83 34.07
CA LEU A 14 -12.10 8.24 34.34
C LEU A 14 -12.64 7.50 35.57
N GLU A 15 -13.64 8.07 36.22
CA GLU A 15 -14.44 7.38 37.22
C GLU A 15 -15.34 6.31 36.55
N ASP A 16 -16.01 5.50 37.35
CA ASP A 16 -16.88 4.41 36.87
C ASP A 16 -18.04 4.88 36.00
N ASP A 17 -18.41 6.16 36.09
CA ASP A 17 -19.42 6.78 35.22
C ASP A 17 -18.94 7.01 33.77
N MET A 18 -17.64 6.80 33.49
CA MET A 18 -16.99 7.01 32.21
C MET A 18 -17.06 8.46 31.67
N LEU A 19 -17.43 9.41 32.47
CA LEU A 19 -17.62 10.84 32.14
C LEU A 19 -16.74 11.74 33.01
N THR A 20 -16.62 11.43 34.29
CA THR A 20 -15.87 12.24 35.24
C THR A 20 -14.40 11.88 35.22
N VAL A 21 -13.54 12.90 35.06
CA VAL A 21 -12.08 12.72 35.09
C VAL A 21 -11.65 12.44 36.53
N LYS A 22 -11.01 11.28 36.76
CA LYS A 22 -10.46 10.86 38.06
C LYS A 22 -9.06 11.37 38.28
N GLU A 23 -8.23 11.33 37.24
CA GLU A 23 -6.84 11.77 37.31
C GLU A 23 -6.51 12.70 36.14
N GLU A 24 -5.63 13.66 36.38
CA GLU A 24 -5.14 14.55 35.33
C GLU A 24 -4.46 13.78 34.18
N PRO A 25 -4.54 14.29 32.94
CA PRO A 25 -3.96 13.63 31.77
C PRO A 25 -2.44 13.41 31.94
N ARG A 26 -2.01 12.19 31.68
CA ARG A 26 -0.59 11.82 31.68
C ARG A 26 -0.10 11.53 30.27
N HIS A 27 1.14 11.89 30.00
CA HIS A 27 1.81 11.44 28.77
C HIS A 27 2.17 9.97 28.90
N ILE A 28 1.74 9.15 27.93
CA ILE A 28 2.08 7.73 27.85
C ILE A 28 3.31 7.47 26.98
N ILE A 29 3.57 8.37 26.02
CA ILE A 29 4.79 8.44 25.23
C ILE A 29 5.49 9.77 25.51
N PRO A 30 6.83 9.81 25.62
CA PRO A 30 7.56 11.02 25.94
C PRO A 30 7.42 12.07 24.80
N TYR A 31 7.21 13.33 25.19
CA TYR A 31 7.24 14.45 24.24
C TYR A 31 8.66 14.73 23.73
N ALA A 32 9.64 14.73 24.64
CA ALA A 32 11.04 14.86 24.28
C ALA A 32 11.63 13.45 24.06
N VAL A 33 11.75 13.06 22.80
CA VAL A 33 12.14 11.69 22.44
C VAL A 33 13.63 11.42 22.44
N LYS A 34 14.48 12.47 22.45
CA LYS A 34 15.94 12.33 22.41
C LYS A 34 16.46 11.51 23.59
N GLY A 35 17.22 10.47 23.29
CA GLY A 35 17.75 9.53 24.28
C GLY A 35 16.73 8.53 24.83
N THR A 36 15.53 8.46 24.24
CA THR A 36 14.50 7.45 24.55
C THR A 36 14.43 6.39 23.44
N SER A 37 13.70 5.31 23.67
CA SER A 37 13.44 4.29 22.65
C SER A 37 12.65 4.81 21.44
N PHE A 38 12.04 5.99 21.53
CA PHE A 38 11.21 6.61 20.50
C PHE A 38 11.96 7.60 19.60
N GLU A 39 13.25 7.77 19.76
CA GLU A 39 14.03 8.83 19.08
C GLU A 39 13.92 8.74 17.55
N GLU A 40 14.00 7.53 16.99
CA GLU A 40 13.91 7.30 15.53
C GLU A 40 12.47 7.17 15.01
N HIS A 41 11.53 6.80 15.89
CA HIS A 41 10.11 6.58 15.56
C HIS A 41 9.18 7.37 16.49
N PRO A 42 9.29 8.71 16.54
CA PRO A 42 8.46 9.53 17.41
C PRO A 42 6.99 9.37 17.09
N PHE A 43 6.14 9.45 18.10
CA PHE A 43 4.70 9.48 17.92
C PHE A 43 4.26 10.69 17.09
N PHE A 44 3.41 10.46 16.09
CA PHE A 44 2.76 11.51 15.31
C PHE A 44 1.26 11.56 15.61
N GLU A 45 0.50 10.52 15.23
CA GLU A 45 -0.95 10.49 15.40
C GLU A 45 -1.55 9.08 15.32
N GLY A 46 -2.90 9.00 15.31
CA GLY A 46 -3.65 7.81 14.93
C GLY A 46 -3.52 6.63 15.90
N SER A 47 -3.38 6.91 17.20
CA SER A 47 -3.12 5.87 18.19
C SER A 47 -4.32 5.00 18.53
N SER A 48 -4.03 3.77 18.87
CA SER A 48 -4.99 2.80 19.38
C SER A 48 -4.32 1.91 20.45
N MET A 49 -5.10 1.49 21.45
CA MET A 49 -4.61 0.66 22.55
C MET A 49 -5.24 -0.73 22.49
N ARG A 50 -4.42 -1.77 22.66
CA ARG A 50 -4.88 -3.15 22.79
C ARG A 50 -4.21 -3.83 23.98
N LYS A 51 -4.96 -4.66 24.68
CA LYS A 51 -4.41 -5.57 25.69
C LYS A 51 -4.28 -6.95 25.07
N VAL A 52 -3.09 -7.53 25.15
CA VAL A 52 -2.78 -8.89 24.67
C VAL A 52 -2.07 -9.63 25.80
N GLY A 53 -2.73 -10.64 26.34
CA GLY A 53 -2.24 -11.28 27.56
C GLY A 53 -2.12 -10.27 28.72
N ASP A 54 -0.94 -10.17 29.29
CA ASP A 54 -0.66 -9.22 30.38
C ASP A 54 -0.01 -7.90 29.92
N LYS A 55 0.16 -7.73 28.60
CA LYS A 55 0.81 -6.54 28.03
C LYS A 55 -0.19 -5.61 27.34
N TYR A 56 0.15 -4.33 27.31
CA TYR A 56 -0.59 -3.28 26.59
C TYR A 56 0.24 -2.82 25.40
N TYR A 57 -0.39 -2.79 24.23
CA TYR A 57 0.19 -2.36 22.96
C TYR A 57 -0.44 -1.03 22.56
N PHE A 58 0.39 -0.02 22.46
CA PHE A 58 0.01 1.29 21.95
C PHE A 58 0.46 1.37 20.51
N VAL A 59 -0.48 1.18 19.57
CA VAL A 59 -0.22 1.23 18.13
C VAL A 59 -0.39 2.65 17.65
N TYR A 60 0.51 3.16 16.83
CA TYR A 60 0.51 4.56 16.41
C TYR A 60 1.20 4.79 15.07
N SER A 61 0.87 5.90 14.38
CA SER A 61 1.61 6.42 13.23
C SER A 61 2.79 7.26 13.71
N SER A 62 3.99 7.01 13.18
CA SER A 62 5.19 7.77 13.53
C SER A 62 5.34 9.01 12.66
N TRP A 63 6.25 9.92 13.06
CA TRP A 63 6.67 11.07 12.28
C TRP A 63 7.31 10.73 10.93
N GLN A 64 7.69 9.47 10.71
CA GLN A 64 8.16 8.99 9.41
C GLN A 64 7.05 9.01 8.35
N ASN A 65 5.78 9.06 8.77
CA ASN A 65 4.61 9.25 7.91
C ASN A 65 4.41 8.15 6.84
N HIS A 66 4.84 6.94 7.11
CA HIS A 66 4.62 5.80 6.22
C HIS A 66 4.44 4.48 6.96
N GLU A 67 4.62 4.48 8.28
CA GLU A 67 4.67 3.28 9.10
C GLU A 67 3.67 3.33 10.26
N LEU A 68 3.18 2.16 10.62
CA LEU A 68 2.42 1.90 11.83
C LEU A 68 3.33 1.19 12.82
N CYS A 69 3.64 1.87 13.92
CA CYS A 69 4.52 1.40 14.97
C CYS A 69 3.73 0.92 16.19
N TYR A 70 4.41 0.23 17.09
CA TYR A 70 3.85 -0.07 18.42
C TYR A 70 4.84 0.24 19.52
N ALA A 71 4.28 0.57 20.68
CA ALA A 71 4.99 0.58 21.96
C ALA A 71 4.31 -0.41 22.90
N VAL A 72 5.07 -1.01 23.79
CA VAL A 72 4.58 -2.04 24.71
C VAL A 72 4.88 -1.67 26.16
N SER A 73 3.94 -2.01 27.05
CA SER A 73 4.08 -1.85 28.50
C SER A 73 3.33 -2.95 29.26
N ASP A 74 3.74 -3.20 30.49
CA ASP A 74 2.99 -4.01 31.45
C ASP A 74 1.84 -3.22 32.11
N TYR A 75 1.79 -1.90 31.90
CA TYR A 75 0.78 -1.00 32.46
C TYR A 75 0.00 -0.29 31.36
N PRO A 76 -1.30 0.00 31.60
CA PRO A 76 -2.14 0.62 30.60
C PRO A 76 -1.86 2.13 30.37
N ASP A 77 -1.11 2.79 31.24
CA ASP A 77 -1.01 4.24 31.35
C ASP A 77 0.40 4.79 31.51
N HIS A 78 1.41 3.95 31.59
CA HIS A 78 2.82 4.36 31.72
C HIS A 78 3.79 3.25 31.31
N GLY A 79 5.10 3.55 31.31
CA GLY A 79 6.16 2.56 31.12
C GLY A 79 6.28 2.03 29.68
N PHE A 80 5.69 2.70 28.70
CA PHE A 80 5.78 2.27 27.31
C PHE A 80 7.19 2.45 26.77
N THR A 81 7.66 1.44 26.06
CA THR A 81 8.89 1.44 25.27
C THR A 81 8.56 1.09 23.82
N PHE A 82 9.30 1.68 22.89
CA PHE A 82 9.16 1.35 21.47
C PHE A 82 9.43 -0.14 21.26
N GLY A 83 8.49 -0.81 20.58
CA GLY A 83 8.56 -2.23 20.30
C GLY A 83 9.00 -2.55 18.87
N GLY A 84 8.66 -1.69 17.92
CA GLY A 84 9.00 -1.87 16.51
C GLY A 84 7.99 -1.26 15.55
N THR A 85 8.27 -1.37 14.27
CA THR A 85 7.34 -1.11 13.17
C THR A 85 6.56 -2.38 12.88
N ILE A 86 5.22 -2.30 12.79
CA ILE A 86 4.36 -3.45 12.45
C ILE A 86 4.25 -3.59 10.94
N VAL A 87 3.95 -2.49 10.25
CA VAL A 87 3.78 -2.43 8.79
C VAL A 87 4.16 -1.06 8.28
N SER A 88 4.67 -0.99 7.06
CA SER A 88 5.00 0.27 6.41
C SER A 88 4.49 0.29 4.97
N ASN A 89 3.82 1.38 4.59
CA ASN A 89 3.42 1.59 3.20
C ASN A 89 4.66 1.57 2.28
N GLY A 90 4.55 0.86 1.15
CA GLY A 90 5.65 0.68 0.22
C GLY A 90 6.76 -0.26 0.72
N ASP A 91 6.49 -1.06 1.76
CA ASP A 91 7.45 -2.01 2.35
C ASP A 91 8.74 -1.36 2.85
N VAL A 92 8.74 -0.06 3.20
CA VAL A 92 9.93 0.63 3.74
C VAL A 92 10.36 -0.02 5.05
N GLY A 93 11.65 -0.33 5.18
CA GLY A 93 12.24 -1.06 6.31
C GLY A 93 12.13 -2.57 6.18
N TYR A 94 11.09 -3.12 5.54
CA TYR A 94 10.93 -4.55 5.38
C TYR A 94 12.08 -5.14 4.55
N LYS A 95 12.78 -6.13 5.12
CA LYS A 95 14.00 -6.73 4.53
C LYS A 95 15.05 -5.69 4.09
N GLY A 96 15.11 -4.54 4.78
CA GLY A 96 16.08 -3.49 4.52
C GLY A 96 15.76 -2.58 3.33
N ARG A 97 14.52 -2.56 2.83
CA ARG A 97 14.10 -1.64 1.77
C ARG A 97 14.25 -0.20 2.24
N SER A 98 14.97 0.59 1.46
CA SER A 98 15.13 2.02 1.74
C SER A 98 13.87 2.81 1.37
N PHE A 99 13.74 4.01 1.91
CA PHE A 99 12.61 4.91 1.62
C PHE A 99 12.58 5.33 0.14
N GLU A 100 13.73 5.49 -0.49
CA GLU A 100 13.85 5.84 -1.92
C GLU A 100 13.29 4.73 -2.82
N ASN A 101 13.43 3.48 -2.39
CA ASN A 101 12.98 2.29 -3.13
C ASN A 101 11.59 1.80 -2.72
N LYS A 102 10.77 2.69 -2.16
CA LYS A 102 9.40 2.35 -1.76
C LYS A 102 8.53 1.90 -2.94
N LEU A 103 7.69 0.93 -2.69
CA LEU A 103 6.86 0.28 -3.71
C LEU A 103 5.43 0.82 -3.78
N ASN A 104 5.16 1.94 -3.16
CA ASN A 104 3.87 2.65 -3.20
C ASN A 104 4.06 4.12 -2.84
N MET A 105 3.07 4.93 -3.21
CA MET A 105 2.88 6.22 -2.57
C MET A 105 2.82 6.03 -1.06
N THR A 106 3.62 6.80 -0.33
CA THR A 106 3.64 6.83 1.13
C THR A 106 2.97 8.09 1.66
N GLY A 107 2.61 8.07 2.91
CA GLY A 107 1.95 9.15 3.64
C GLY A 107 1.41 8.59 4.95
N THR A 108 0.70 9.41 5.71
CA THR A 108 0.12 9.01 6.99
C THR A 108 -0.66 7.70 6.86
N THR A 109 -0.44 6.77 7.78
CA THR A 109 -1.21 5.54 7.91
C THR A 109 -1.74 5.41 9.33
N HIS A 110 -3.01 5.12 9.48
CA HIS A 110 -3.66 4.88 10.77
C HIS A 110 -4.16 3.45 10.84
N GLY A 111 -4.22 2.91 12.03
CA GLY A 111 -4.68 1.53 12.17
C GLY A 111 -4.63 1.01 13.59
N SER A 112 -4.74 -0.29 13.71
CA SER A 112 -4.73 -1.02 14.97
C SER A 112 -4.40 -2.49 14.71
N ILE A 113 -4.23 -3.24 15.79
CA ILE A 113 -4.19 -4.70 15.74
C ILE A 113 -5.48 -5.27 16.33
N GLU A 114 -5.95 -6.39 15.78
CA GLU A 114 -7.14 -7.09 16.27
C GLU A 114 -7.01 -8.59 16.06
N CYS A 115 -7.60 -9.37 16.96
CA CYS A 115 -7.63 -10.83 16.89
C CYS A 115 -8.97 -11.29 16.29
N ILE A 116 -8.93 -11.98 15.16
CA ILE A 116 -10.11 -12.55 14.50
C ILE A 116 -9.92 -14.07 14.46
N ASP A 117 -10.82 -14.81 15.07
CA ASP A 117 -10.80 -16.27 15.10
C ASP A 117 -9.44 -16.87 15.56
N GLY A 118 -8.79 -16.20 16.53
CA GLY A 118 -7.51 -16.63 17.09
C GLY A 118 -6.28 -16.21 16.27
N GLN A 119 -6.44 -15.57 15.15
CA GLN A 119 -5.37 -14.97 14.34
C GLN A 119 -5.31 -13.46 14.55
N TRP A 120 -4.12 -12.94 14.86
CA TRP A 120 -3.88 -11.50 14.94
C TRP A 120 -3.65 -10.90 13.57
N TYR A 121 -4.20 -9.70 13.36
CA TYR A 121 -4.05 -8.89 12.15
C TYR A 121 -3.67 -7.48 12.55
N VAL A 122 -2.85 -6.83 11.73
CA VAL A 122 -2.76 -5.37 11.67
C VAL A 122 -3.72 -4.86 10.61
N PHE A 123 -4.55 -3.89 10.98
CA PHE A 123 -5.38 -3.11 10.06
C PHE A 123 -4.73 -1.75 9.88
N TYR A 124 -4.62 -1.33 8.64
CA TYR A 124 -4.03 -0.05 8.29
C TYR A 124 -4.66 0.49 7.00
N HIS A 125 -4.18 1.60 6.49
CA HIS A 125 -4.64 2.11 5.20
C HIS A 125 -3.47 2.57 4.34
N ARG A 126 -3.70 2.58 3.03
CA ARG A 126 -2.85 3.26 2.05
C ARG A 126 -3.60 4.40 1.39
N LEU A 127 -2.86 5.35 0.83
CA LEU A 127 -3.40 6.48 0.10
C LEU A 127 -3.85 6.06 -1.31
N THR A 128 -4.88 6.71 -1.82
CA THR A 128 -5.44 6.52 -3.17
C THR A 128 -5.81 7.87 -3.78
N HIS A 129 -6.17 7.91 -5.06
CA HIS A 129 -6.61 9.14 -5.75
C HIS A 129 -5.58 10.27 -5.71
N LYS A 130 -4.29 9.94 -5.65
CA LYS A 130 -3.20 10.93 -5.55
C LYS A 130 -3.41 11.91 -4.38
N SER A 131 -4.01 11.46 -3.28
CA SER A 131 -4.48 12.34 -2.20
C SER A 131 -4.35 11.69 -0.84
N ASP A 132 -4.01 12.49 0.17
CA ASP A 132 -4.03 12.09 1.58
C ASP A 132 -5.46 11.96 2.15
N TYR A 133 -6.45 12.44 1.43
CA TYR A 133 -7.86 12.43 1.87
C TYR A 133 -8.62 11.19 1.41
N SER A 134 -8.08 10.41 0.49
CA SER A 134 -8.69 9.19 0.00
C SER A 134 -7.85 7.98 0.38
N ARG A 135 -8.48 6.98 0.97
CA ARG A 135 -7.79 5.88 1.64
C ARG A 135 -8.44 4.54 1.34
N GLN A 136 -7.61 3.51 1.18
CA GLN A 136 -8.04 2.12 1.07
C GLN A 136 -7.61 1.36 2.32
N ALA A 137 -8.54 0.65 2.94
CA ALA A 137 -8.24 -0.25 4.05
C ALA A 137 -7.41 -1.45 3.57
N CYS A 138 -6.42 -1.83 4.38
CA CYS A 138 -5.54 -2.96 4.20
C CYS A 138 -5.46 -3.76 5.50
N ALA A 139 -5.10 -5.03 5.41
CA ALA A 139 -4.89 -5.89 6.57
C ALA A 139 -3.82 -6.93 6.26
N GLU A 140 -2.95 -7.18 7.25
CA GLU A 140 -1.94 -8.23 7.18
C GLU A 140 -1.98 -9.10 8.44
N LYS A 141 -1.66 -10.38 8.30
CA LYS A 141 -1.46 -11.25 9.44
C LYS A 141 -0.22 -10.85 10.20
N ILE A 142 -0.31 -10.81 11.52
CA ILE A 142 0.82 -10.62 12.42
C ILE A 142 0.91 -11.77 13.40
N TYR A 143 2.10 -11.97 13.95
CA TYR A 143 2.37 -12.93 15.01
C TYR A 143 2.97 -12.17 16.19
N ILE A 144 2.38 -12.39 17.36
CA ILE A 144 2.89 -11.82 18.61
C ILE A 144 3.68 -12.94 19.30
N ALA A 145 4.98 -12.76 19.39
CA ALA A 145 5.87 -13.73 20.03
C ALA A 145 5.61 -13.84 21.53
N ALA A 146 6.13 -14.88 22.17
CA ALA A 146 5.92 -15.12 23.60
C ALA A 146 6.48 -14.01 24.50
N ASP A 147 7.50 -13.29 24.06
CA ASP A 147 8.06 -12.11 24.72
C ASP A 147 7.28 -10.81 24.44
N GLY A 148 6.30 -10.88 23.54
CA GLY A 148 5.48 -9.76 23.13
C GLY A 148 5.99 -9.01 21.89
N HIS A 149 7.06 -9.49 21.25
CA HIS A 149 7.57 -8.86 20.02
C HIS A 149 6.64 -9.12 18.80
N ILE A 150 6.54 -8.11 17.92
CA ILE A 150 5.86 -8.20 16.63
C ILE A 150 6.87 -7.81 15.56
N ASP A 151 7.20 -8.76 14.68
CA ASP A 151 8.03 -8.48 13.51
C ASP A 151 7.29 -7.61 12.49
N GLN A 152 8.03 -6.76 11.78
CA GLN A 152 7.45 -6.03 10.65
C GLN A 152 6.97 -7.01 9.58
N VAL A 153 5.73 -6.83 9.14
CA VAL A 153 5.12 -7.64 8.08
C VAL A 153 5.21 -6.95 6.73
N GLU A 154 5.25 -7.77 5.69
CA GLU A 154 5.18 -7.35 4.30
C GLU A 154 3.76 -6.92 3.94
N VAL A 155 3.63 -5.90 3.08
CA VAL A 155 2.35 -5.52 2.47
C VAL A 155 1.97 -6.54 1.39
N THR A 156 0.77 -7.13 1.52
CA THR A 156 0.29 -8.18 0.62
C THR A 156 -1.07 -7.85 0.01
N SER A 157 -1.49 -8.66 -0.98
CA SER A 157 -2.84 -8.61 -1.56
C SER A 157 -3.81 -9.55 -0.85
N CYS A 158 -3.36 -10.28 0.17
CA CYS A 158 -4.15 -11.33 0.80
C CYS A 158 -5.23 -10.81 1.74
N GLY A 159 -5.01 -9.67 2.40
CA GLY A 159 -5.96 -9.10 3.35
C GLY A 159 -6.34 -10.11 4.44
N LEU A 160 -7.65 -10.31 4.64
CA LEU A 160 -8.18 -11.27 5.62
C LEU A 160 -8.28 -12.72 5.08
N ASN A 161 -7.80 -12.98 3.85
CA ASN A 161 -7.77 -14.35 3.35
C ASN A 161 -6.81 -15.20 4.20
N ASN A 162 -7.23 -16.43 4.49
CA ASN A 162 -6.46 -17.31 5.36
C ASN A 162 -5.32 -18.03 4.61
N GLY A 163 -4.50 -17.29 3.89
CA GLY A 163 -3.38 -17.80 3.09
C GLY A 163 -3.30 -17.08 1.74
N PRO A 164 -2.53 -17.61 0.79
CA PRO A 164 -2.43 -17.06 -0.54
C PRO A 164 -3.78 -17.09 -1.26
N LEU A 165 -4.00 -16.15 -2.17
CA LEU A 165 -5.15 -16.11 -3.06
C LEU A 165 -5.08 -17.32 -4.02
N VAL A 166 -6.23 -17.85 -4.42
CA VAL A 166 -6.27 -18.93 -5.39
C VAL A 166 -6.09 -18.36 -6.79
N ALA A 167 -5.15 -18.90 -7.57
CA ALA A 167 -4.93 -18.49 -8.95
C ALA A 167 -6.02 -19.04 -9.88
N ASN A 168 -7.27 -18.63 -9.65
CA ASN A 168 -8.46 -18.98 -10.42
C ASN A 168 -9.51 -17.87 -10.31
N GLY A 169 -10.09 -17.46 -11.45
CA GLY A 169 -11.09 -16.39 -11.49
C GLY A 169 -10.52 -14.99 -11.67
N THR A 170 -11.36 -14.00 -11.41
CA THR A 170 -11.07 -12.58 -11.63
C THR A 170 -10.86 -11.85 -10.32
N TYR A 171 -9.84 -11.02 -10.28
CA TYR A 171 -9.49 -10.17 -9.13
C TYR A 171 -9.45 -8.71 -9.55
N PRO A 172 -9.98 -7.78 -8.74
CA PRO A 172 -9.84 -6.35 -9.02
C PRO A 172 -8.35 -5.95 -9.00
N ALA A 173 -7.90 -5.21 -9.99
CA ALA A 173 -6.50 -4.75 -10.03
C ALA A 173 -6.09 -3.94 -8.80
N VAL A 174 -7.05 -3.27 -8.16
CA VAL A 174 -6.83 -2.44 -6.98
C VAL A 174 -6.44 -3.19 -5.71
N ILE A 175 -6.36 -4.53 -5.74
CA ILE A 175 -5.73 -5.31 -4.66
C ILE A 175 -4.20 -5.37 -4.77
N ALA A 176 -3.61 -4.79 -5.84
CA ALA A 176 -2.15 -4.71 -5.96
C ALA A 176 -1.53 -4.15 -4.68
N CYS A 177 -0.58 -4.87 -4.11
CA CYS A 177 0.10 -4.46 -2.90
C CYS A 177 1.34 -3.61 -3.18
N ASN A 178 1.95 -3.76 -4.36
CA ASN A 178 2.99 -2.89 -4.86
C ASN A 178 2.53 -2.17 -6.12
N LEU A 179 2.85 -0.88 -6.21
CA LEU A 179 2.49 -0.04 -7.34
C LEU A 179 3.50 1.10 -7.43
N THR A 180 4.36 1.08 -8.44
CA THR A 180 5.43 2.07 -8.59
C THR A 180 5.88 2.23 -10.03
N ASN A 181 6.28 3.44 -10.39
CA ASN A 181 7.07 3.74 -11.60
C ASN A 181 8.55 4.05 -11.24
N GLY A 182 9.00 3.69 -10.02
CA GLY A 182 10.31 4.02 -9.48
C GLY A 182 10.39 5.36 -8.76
N HIS A 183 9.33 6.18 -8.81
CA HIS A 183 9.32 7.58 -8.38
C HIS A 183 8.07 7.96 -7.57
N MET A 184 7.72 7.11 -6.63
CA MET A 184 6.48 7.30 -5.86
C MET A 184 6.61 8.47 -4.87
N PRO A 185 5.61 9.38 -4.81
CA PRO A 185 5.63 10.51 -3.89
C PRO A 185 5.45 10.09 -2.44
N HIS A 186 5.80 11.02 -1.55
CA HIS A 186 5.47 10.97 -0.14
C HIS A 186 4.38 11.99 0.18
N GLY A 187 3.23 11.50 0.62
CA GLY A 187 2.03 12.30 0.83
C GLY A 187 2.13 13.30 1.98
N SER A 188 1.56 14.48 1.79
CA SER A 188 1.26 15.41 2.87
C SER A 188 0.13 16.39 2.49
N ASN A 189 -1.11 16.06 2.85
CA ASN A 189 -2.29 16.94 2.81
C ASN A 189 -2.57 17.63 1.45
N SER A 190 -2.31 16.94 0.33
CA SER A 190 -2.40 17.57 -0.99
C SER A 190 -2.76 16.57 -2.08
N ILE A 191 -3.21 17.09 -3.21
CA ILE A 191 -3.29 16.35 -4.47
C ILE A 191 -2.01 16.63 -5.24
N TYR A 192 -1.40 15.56 -5.77
CA TYR A 192 -0.18 15.68 -6.55
C TYR A 192 -0.47 15.99 -8.00
N THR A 193 0.27 16.92 -8.57
CA THR A 193 0.24 17.24 -10.00
C THR A 193 1.11 16.32 -10.83
N ILE A 194 2.12 15.70 -10.24
CA ILE A 194 2.97 14.74 -10.91
C ILE A 194 2.17 13.50 -11.28
N GLU A 195 2.56 12.88 -12.39
CA GLU A 195 1.95 11.64 -12.86
C GLU A 195 2.65 10.44 -12.23
N PHE A 196 1.87 9.52 -11.68
CA PHE A 196 2.34 8.26 -11.11
C PHE A 196 1.19 7.27 -11.01
N PRO A 197 1.46 5.96 -11.11
CA PRO A 197 0.41 4.96 -11.04
C PRO A 197 -0.30 5.00 -9.70
N ASN A 198 -1.62 5.05 -9.72
CA ASN A 198 -2.40 5.16 -8.49
C ASN A 198 -3.73 4.41 -8.57
N VAL A 199 -4.21 3.95 -7.42
CA VAL A 199 -5.55 3.40 -7.28
C VAL A 199 -6.57 4.52 -7.26
N THR A 200 -7.58 4.43 -8.11
CA THR A 200 -8.62 5.44 -8.26
C THR A 200 -9.95 4.83 -8.67
N ASN A 201 -10.97 5.67 -8.89
CA ASN A 201 -12.23 5.28 -9.50
C ASN A 201 -12.80 6.39 -10.39
N LYS A 202 -13.65 6.00 -11.33
CA LYS A 202 -14.52 6.91 -12.08
C LYS A 202 -15.94 6.33 -12.05
N GLY A 203 -16.84 6.98 -11.33
CA GLY A 203 -18.13 6.39 -11.01
C GLY A 203 -17.94 5.14 -10.12
N GLU A 204 -18.55 4.02 -10.51
CA GLU A 204 -18.45 2.74 -9.79
C GLU A 204 -17.22 1.92 -10.17
N ASP A 205 -16.58 2.24 -11.31
CA ASP A 205 -15.37 1.55 -11.77
C ASP A 205 -14.17 1.95 -10.91
N ARG A 206 -13.55 0.96 -10.25
CA ARG A 206 -12.28 1.09 -9.54
C ARG A 206 -11.16 0.46 -10.37
N PHE A 207 -10.05 1.16 -10.51
CA PHE A 207 -8.94 0.73 -11.35
C PHE A 207 -7.61 1.38 -10.92
N ILE A 208 -6.51 0.93 -11.51
CA ILE A 208 -5.21 1.60 -11.46
C ILE A 208 -5.12 2.49 -12.68
N ALA A 209 -4.85 3.78 -12.47
CA ALA A 209 -4.67 4.79 -13.51
C ALA A 209 -3.21 5.22 -13.64
N GLU A 210 -2.91 5.96 -14.71
CA GLU A 210 -1.58 6.53 -14.98
C GLU A 210 -0.48 5.46 -15.03
N ILE A 211 -0.80 4.28 -15.59
CA ILE A 211 0.18 3.23 -15.84
C ILE A 211 0.97 3.63 -17.08
N GLU A 212 2.25 3.92 -16.91
CA GLU A 212 3.20 4.33 -17.94
C GLU A 212 4.34 3.33 -18.09
N ASP A 213 5.18 3.51 -19.09
CA ASP A 213 6.35 2.65 -19.33
C ASP A 213 7.20 2.48 -18.08
N GLY A 214 7.59 1.23 -17.76
CA GLY A 214 8.32 0.87 -16.55
C GLY A 214 7.48 0.74 -15.28
N THR A 215 6.16 0.97 -15.32
CA THR A 215 5.29 0.77 -14.14
C THR A 215 5.29 -0.70 -13.70
N LEU A 216 5.63 -0.93 -12.43
CA LEU A 216 5.54 -2.22 -11.74
C LEU A 216 4.25 -2.29 -10.91
N ILE A 217 3.50 -3.37 -11.09
CA ILE A 217 2.29 -3.68 -10.32
C ILE A 217 2.44 -5.06 -9.70
N GLY A 218 2.46 -5.16 -8.37
CA GLY A 218 2.70 -6.41 -7.66
C GLY A 218 1.50 -6.92 -6.89
N TYR A 219 1.25 -8.21 -7.01
CA TYR A 219 0.23 -8.96 -6.30
C TYR A 219 0.88 -10.07 -5.48
N LYS A 220 0.74 -10.06 -4.17
CA LYS A 220 1.34 -11.05 -3.26
C LYS A 220 0.28 -11.61 -2.32
N TYR A 221 0.05 -12.89 -2.22
CA TYR A 221 0.59 -14.03 -2.96
C TYR A 221 -0.54 -14.84 -3.56
N PHE A 222 -0.22 -15.59 -4.62
CA PHE A 222 -1.13 -16.56 -5.23
C PHE A 222 -0.61 -17.99 -5.07
N ALA A 223 -1.53 -18.94 -4.86
CA ALA A 223 -1.26 -20.35 -4.99
C ALA A 223 -1.38 -20.72 -6.49
N LEU A 224 -0.25 -20.80 -7.17
CA LEU A 224 -0.15 -21.06 -8.59
C LEU A 224 -0.06 -22.57 -8.86
N GLY A 225 -0.76 -23.05 -9.88
CA GLY A 225 -0.85 -24.47 -10.27
C GLY A 225 -0.11 -24.83 -11.56
N GLY A 226 0.89 -24.04 -11.96
CA GLY A 226 1.59 -24.21 -13.25
C GLY A 226 0.99 -23.35 -14.36
N SER A 227 1.06 -23.85 -15.60
CA SER A 227 0.60 -23.11 -16.79
C SER A 227 -0.88 -22.71 -16.70
N SER A 228 -1.16 -21.43 -16.95
CA SER A 228 -2.48 -20.85 -16.86
C SER A 228 -2.68 -19.79 -17.95
N THR A 229 -3.92 -19.58 -18.40
CA THR A 229 -4.25 -18.37 -19.17
C THR A 229 -4.38 -17.22 -18.18
N PHE A 230 -3.46 -16.26 -18.29
CA PHE A 230 -3.50 -15.05 -17.49
C PHE A 230 -3.95 -13.86 -18.33
N GLY A 231 -4.77 -13.00 -17.76
CA GLY A 231 -5.36 -11.87 -18.47
C GLY A 231 -5.39 -10.60 -17.64
N VAL A 232 -5.39 -9.49 -18.37
CA VAL A 232 -5.53 -8.13 -17.86
C VAL A 232 -6.73 -7.45 -18.52
N ASN A 233 -7.57 -6.79 -17.74
CA ASN A 233 -8.69 -5.99 -18.24
C ASN A 233 -8.26 -4.53 -18.28
N VAL A 234 -7.94 -4.04 -19.46
CA VAL A 234 -7.30 -2.74 -19.69
C VAL A 234 -8.08 -1.86 -20.63
N ARG A 235 -7.80 -0.57 -20.58
CA ARG A 235 -8.13 0.41 -21.62
C ARG A 235 -7.03 1.45 -21.73
N TYR A 236 -6.95 2.13 -22.87
CA TYR A 236 -6.07 3.28 -23.02
C TYR A 236 -6.54 4.44 -22.15
N GLU A 237 -5.59 5.17 -21.57
CA GLU A 237 -5.89 6.42 -20.88
C GLU A 237 -5.95 7.56 -21.90
N THR A 238 -7.09 8.23 -21.98
CA THR A 238 -7.37 9.33 -22.89
C THR A 238 -7.97 10.49 -22.13
N ASP A 239 -8.05 11.67 -22.73
CA ASP A 239 -8.69 12.84 -22.10
C ASP A 239 -10.17 12.57 -21.74
N ALA A 240 -10.84 11.67 -22.45
CA ALA A 240 -12.24 11.32 -22.19
C ALA A 240 -12.42 10.47 -20.93
N ASN A 241 -11.44 9.63 -20.56
CA ASN A 241 -11.52 8.71 -19.42
C ASN A 241 -10.52 9.03 -18.28
N LYS A 242 -9.60 9.95 -18.50
CA LYS A 242 -8.66 10.42 -17.48
C LYS A 242 -9.41 10.89 -16.22
N VAL A 243 -8.86 10.56 -15.06
CA VAL A 243 -9.40 11.04 -13.79
C VAL A 243 -8.85 12.43 -13.51
N VAL A 244 -9.76 13.37 -13.24
CA VAL A 244 -9.39 14.71 -12.76
C VAL A 244 -9.47 14.73 -11.25
N TYR A 245 -8.38 15.06 -10.60
CA TYR A 245 -8.31 15.13 -9.14
C TYR A 245 -8.51 16.58 -8.70
N GLU A 246 -9.44 16.80 -7.76
CA GLU A 246 -9.77 18.12 -7.23
C GLU A 246 -9.26 18.27 -5.80
N GLY A 247 -8.63 19.39 -5.49
CA GLY A 247 -8.16 19.72 -4.13
C GLY A 247 -6.94 20.64 -4.13
N PRO A 248 -6.40 20.92 -2.93
CA PRO A 248 -5.16 21.70 -2.80
C PRO A 248 -4.02 20.99 -3.52
N VAL A 249 -3.38 21.68 -4.43
CA VAL A 249 -2.26 21.15 -5.22
C VAL A 249 -0.96 21.36 -4.47
N ARG A 250 -0.13 20.31 -4.42
CA ARG A 250 1.25 20.40 -3.98
C ARG A 250 2.16 19.75 -5.02
N VAL A 251 3.24 20.44 -5.35
CA VAL A 251 4.34 19.88 -6.12
C VAL A 251 5.31 19.26 -5.12
N ASP A 252 5.59 17.97 -5.25
CA ASP A 252 6.66 17.34 -4.46
C ASP A 252 8.00 17.63 -5.15
N GLU A 253 8.74 18.60 -4.62
CA GLU A 253 10.04 19.04 -5.15
C GLU A 253 11.05 17.88 -5.31
N ARG A 254 10.87 16.78 -4.55
CA ARG A 254 11.74 15.59 -4.64
C ARG A 254 11.49 14.77 -5.92
N CYS A 255 10.38 15.00 -6.60
CA CYS A 255 10.02 14.32 -7.85
C CYS A 255 10.33 15.14 -9.11
N GLU A 256 10.66 16.44 -8.99
CA GLU A 256 10.85 17.34 -10.13
C GLU A 256 12.14 17.08 -10.94
N ASN A 257 13.12 16.34 -10.39
CA ASN A 257 14.43 16.11 -11.02
C ASN A 257 14.58 14.74 -11.66
N GLN A 258 13.49 14.10 -12.07
CA GLN A 258 13.55 12.75 -12.61
C GLN A 258 13.67 12.78 -14.13
N GLU A 259 14.71 12.11 -14.65
CA GLU A 259 14.85 11.84 -16.07
C GLU A 259 13.67 10.99 -16.56
N GLN A 260 13.04 11.39 -17.65
CA GLN A 260 12.02 10.59 -18.31
C GLN A 260 12.59 9.20 -18.62
N LEU A 261 11.86 8.17 -18.25
CA LEU A 261 12.21 6.79 -18.56
C LEU A 261 12.37 6.61 -20.08
N LYS A 262 13.31 5.75 -20.45
CA LYS A 262 13.75 5.51 -21.83
C LYS A 262 12.56 5.17 -22.75
N ASP A 263 12.60 5.73 -23.96
CA ASP A 263 11.71 5.39 -25.07
C ASP A 263 11.52 3.88 -25.23
N ALA A 264 10.26 3.45 -25.27
CA ALA A 264 9.88 2.08 -25.61
C ALA A 264 10.07 1.86 -27.12
N ASN A 265 11.34 1.78 -27.58
CA ASN A 265 11.69 1.75 -28.98
C ASN A 265 11.55 0.37 -29.66
N ASP A 266 11.31 -0.71 -28.87
CA ASP A 266 11.32 -2.09 -29.38
C ASP A 266 9.92 -2.72 -29.52
N LEU A 267 8.86 -1.90 -29.62
CA LEU A 267 7.50 -2.40 -29.82
C LEU A 267 7.29 -2.83 -31.29
N ALA A 268 6.67 -4.00 -31.49
CA ALA A 268 6.22 -4.42 -32.80
C ALA A 268 5.18 -3.44 -33.37
N GLU A 269 5.10 -3.31 -34.71
CA GLU A 269 4.23 -2.33 -35.38
C GLU A 269 2.72 -2.44 -35.02
N ASN A 270 2.28 -3.62 -34.59
CA ASN A 270 0.87 -3.91 -34.23
C ASN A 270 0.61 -3.93 -32.71
N VAL A 271 1.55 -3.48 -31.89
CA VAL A 271 1.46 -3.46 -30.43
C VAL A 271 1.74 -2.06 -29.91
N GLU A 272 0.80 -1.49 -29.14
CA GLU A 272 0.97 -0.19 -28.47
C GLU A 272 1.67 -0.31 -27.12
N GLY A 273 1.53 -1.47 -26.48
CA GLY A 273 2.15 -1.76 -25.22
C GLY A 273 1.97 -3.23 -24.83
N TYR A 274 2.63 -3.65 -23.78
CA TYR A 274 2.49 -4.99 -23.24
C TYR A 274 2.80 -5.02 -21.74
N PHE A 275 2.36 -6.08 -21.07
CA PHE A 275 2.79 -6.40 -19.71
C PHE A 275 3.72 -7.61 -19.74
N ASP A 276 4.91 -7.45 -19.24
CA ASP A 276 5.75 -8.58 -18.81
C ASP A 276 5.24 -9.13 -17.49
N ILE A 277 5.20 -10.46 -17.39
CA ILE A 277 4.77 -11.17 -16.19
C ILE A 277 5.99 -11.77 -15.52
N CYS A 278 6.18 -11.43 -14.24
CA CYS A 278 7.31 -11.92 -13.43
C CYS A 278 6.78 -12.51 -12.11
N VAL A 279 7.59 -13.31 -11.43
CA VAL A 279 7.29 -13.89 -10.10
C VAL A 279 8.13 -13.30 -8.98
N THR A 280 9.09 -12.47 -9.33
CA THR A 280 9.85 -11.62 -8.41
C THR A 280 9.88 -10.19 -8.93
N GLU A 281 10.14 -9.23 -8.06
CA GLU A 281 10.08 -7.79 -8.36
C GLU A 281 11.03 -7.37 -9.48
N ASP A 282 12.21 -7.97 -9.50
CA ASP A 282 13.31 -7.75 -10.48
C ASP A 282 13.59 -8.98 -11.34
N GLY A 283 12.63 -9.90 -11.42
CA GLY A 283 12.79 -11.18 -12.09
C GLY A 283 12.68 -11.09 -13.61
N GLU A 284 13.18 -12.13 -14.28
CA GLU A 284 12.96 -12.30 -15.71
C GLU A 284 11.48 -12.53 -16.01
N SER A 285 11.05 -12.06 -17.19
CA SER A 285 9.69 -12.29 -17.69
C SER A 285 9.46 -13.78 -17.97
N ILE A 286 8.40 -14.33 -17.41
CA ILE A 286 7.93 -15.71 -17.65
C ILE A 286 6.79 -15.77 -18.65
N GLY A 287 6.31 -14.61 -19.10
CA GLY A 287 5.24 -14.48 -20.07
C GLY A 287 4.93 -13.02 -20.38
N ARG A 288 4.23 -12.80 -21.47
CA ARG A 288 3.91 -11.46 -21.95
C ARG A 288 2.46 -11.39 -22.40
N ILE A 289 1.81 -10.28 -22.10
CA ILE A 289 0.46 -9.97 -22.58
C ILE A 289 0.51 -8.70 -23.42
N ASP A 290 0.32 -8.86 -24.71
CA ASP A 290 0.31 -7.74 -25.65
C ASP A 290 -1.02 -6.97 -25.58
N ILE A 291 -0.93 -5.64 -25.67
CA ILE A 291 -2.06 -4.73 -25.84
C ILE A 291 -2.06 -4.30 -27.31
N PRO A 292 -2.95 -4.85 -28.13
CA PRO A 292 -2.94 -4.56 -29.57
C PRO A 292 -3.33 -3.11 -29.86
N VAL A 293 -2.78 -2.56 -30.93
CA VAL A 293 -3.17 -1.26 -31.49
C VAL A 293 -4.69 -1.23 -31.71
N SER A 294 -5.31 -0.17 -31.23
CA SER A 294 -6.71 0.12 -31.58
C SER A 294 -6.73 1.02 -32.81
N GLU A 295 -7.57 0.70 -33.79
CA GLU A 295 -7.81 1.56 -34.94
C GLU A 295 -8.54 2.87 -34.52
N ASP A 296 -9.21 2.84 -33.39
CA ASP A 296 -9.87 3.98 -32.74
C ASP A 296 -9.34 4.15 -31.31
N ILE A 297 -8.34 5.02 -31.14
CA ILE A 297 -7.75 5.37 -29.83
C ILE A 297 -8.80 6.02 -28.91
N SER A 298 -9.94 6.48 -29.47
CA SER A 298 -11.06 7.01 -28.70
C SER A 298 -11.84 5.94 -27.91
N GLU A 299 -11.56 4.65 -28.13
CA GLU A 299 -12.19 3.57 -27.37
C GLU A 299 -11.86 3.65 -25.89
N THR A 300 -12.87 4.01 -25.12
CA THR A 300 -12.78 4.11 -23.66
C THR A 300 -13.27 2.84 -22.96
N GLU A 301 -13.60 1.80 -23.73
CA GLU A 301 -14.14 0.55 -23.20
C GLU A 301 -13.06 -0.37 -22.65
N TRP A 302 -13.41 -1.07 -21.57
CA TRP A 302 -12.56 -2.10 -20.97
C TRP A 302 -12.48 -3.33 -21.87
N ARG A 303 -11.27 -3.85 -22.10
CA ARG A 303 -11.03 -5.05 -22.89
C ARG A 303 -10.08 -6.00 -22.19
N TRP A 304 -10.33 -7.29 -22.35
CA TRP A 304 -9.45 -8.35 -21.91
C TRP A 304 -8.36 -8.62 -22.93
N CYS A 305 -7.10 -8.55 -22.48
CA CYS A 305 -5.95 -9.07 -23.19
C CYS A 305 -5.41 -10.26 -22.39
N GLU A 306 -5.21 -11.40 -23.05
CA GLU A 306 -4.86 -12.65 -22.37
C GLU A 306 -3.78 -13.40 -23.12
N ASN A 307 -2.94 -14.12 -22.41
CA ASN A 307 -2.00 -15.07 -22.99
C ASN A 307 -1.77 -16.26 -22.05
N LYS A 308 -1.23 -17.32 -22.58
CA LYS A 308 -0.77 -18.46 -21.78
C LYS A 308 0.53 -18.08 -21.09
N VAL A 309 0.63 -18.29 -19.78
CA VAL A 309 1.80 -18.03 -18.95
C VAL A 309 2.15 -19.31 -18.20
N ASP A 310 3.41 -19.68 -18.26
CA ASP A 310 3.94 -20.86 -17.56
C ASP A 310 4.42 -20.44 -16.16
N PHE A 311 3.48 -20.37 -15.23
CA PHE A 311 3.76 -20.06 -13.84
C PHE A 311 4.48 -21.22 -13.14
N PRO A 312 5.40 -20.94 -12.20
CA PRO A 312 5.92 -21.97 -11.31
C PRO A 312 4.79 -22.49 -10.40
N GLU A 313 4.84 -23.77 -10.03
CA GLU A 313 3.93 -24.33 -9.04
C GLU A 313 4.27 -23.82 -7.63
N GLY A 314 3.27 -23.62 -6.79
CA GLY A 314 3.43 -23.19 -5.41
C GLY A 314 2.93 -21.78 -5.10
N VAL A 315 3.42 -21.21 -4.03
CA VAL A 315 3.02 -19.87 -3.57
C VAL A 315 4.03 -18.83 -4.07
N HIS A 316 3.57 -17.97 -4.97
CA HIS A 316 4.42 -16.94 -5.58
C HIS A 316 3.68 -15.59 -5.68
N ALA A 317 4.45 -14.53 -5.77
CA ALA A 317 3.95 -13.24 -6.21
C ALA A 317 3.72 -13.25 -7.73
N VAL A 318 2.90 -12.32 -8.20
CA VAL A 318 2.72 -12.03 -9.63
C VAL A 318 2.96 -10.54 -9.82
N TYR A 319 3.96 -10.22 -10.61
CA TYR A 319 4.29 -8.85 -10.97
C TYR A 319 4.00 -8.61 -12.44
N LEU A 320 3.46 -7.44 -12.73
CA LEU A 320 3.22 -6.93 -14.08
C LEU A 320 4.14 -5.73 -14.26
N VAL A 321 4.98 -5.76 -15.29
CA VAL A 321 5.78 -4.60 -15.70
C VAL A 321 5.22 -4.12 -17.03
N TYR A 322 4.72 -2.89 -17.06
CA TYR A 322 4.16 -2.32 -18.27
C TYR A 322 5.25 -1.71 -19.15
N HIS A 323 5.15 -1.98 -20.45
CA HIS A 323 5.96 -1.36 -21.50
C HIS A 323 5.04 -0.83 -22.57
N GLY A 324 5.11 0.46 -22.88
CA GLY A 324 4.23 1.04 -23.88
C GLY A 324 4.43 2.53 -24.10
N ARG A 325 3.96 2.98 -25.27
CA ARG A 325 4.02 4.39 -25.69
C ARG A 325 2.85 5.22 -25.14
N ILE A 326 1.74 4.56 -24.83
CA ILE A 326 0.50 5.18 -24.39
C ILE A 326 0.18 4.68 -22.99
N LYS A 327 -0.23 5.57 -22.10
CA LYS A 327 -0.70 5.19 -20.76
C LYS A 327 -1.93 4.32 -20.82
N VAL A 328 -2.02 3.39 -19.90
CA VAL A 328 -3.18 2.51 -19.77
C VAL A 328 -3.78 2.59 -18.37
N GLN A 329 -5.02 2.15 -18.25
CA GLN A 329 -5.73 1.90 -17.01
C GLN A 329 -5.97 0.40 -16.88
N LEU A 330 -5.84 -0.15 -15.66
CA LEU A 330 -6.01 -1.58 -15.38
C LEU A 330 -7.13 -1.76 -14.34
N LYS A 331 -8.19 -2.49 -14.74
CA LYS A 331 -9.37 -2.74 -13.90
C LYS A 331 -9.29 -4.06 -13.15
N ASP A 332 -8.97 -5.13 -13.84
CA ASP A 332 -8.96 -6.48 -13.29
C ASP A 332 -7.79 -7.30 -13.83
N ILE A 333 -7.41 -8.35 -13.08
CA ILE A 333 -6.57 -9.45 -13.54
C ILE A 333 -7.35 -10.76 -13.44
N ARG A 334 -6.98 -11.76 -14.25
CA ARG A 334 -7.71 -13.03 -14.30
C ARG A 334 -6.79 -14.23 -14.54
N PHE A 335 -7.08 -15.32 -13.84
CA PHE A 335 -6.49 -16.64 -14.06
C PHE A 335 -7.57 -17.60 -14.58
N ARG A 336 -7.24 -18.43 -15.59
CA ARG A 336 -8.10 -19.46 -16.18
C ARG A 336 -7.36 -20.76 -16.48
#